data_3186fce7a44743312431e3a32d4f5611
#
_entry.id   3186fce7a44743312431e3a32d4f5611
#
_cell.length_a   1.000
_cell.length_b   1.000
_cell.length_c   1.000
_cell.angle_alpha   90.00
_cell.angle_beta   90.00
_cell.angle_gamma   90.00
#
_symmetry.space_group_name_H-M   'P 1'
#
loop_
_entity.id
_entity.type
_entity.pdbx_description
1 polymer ?
#
loop_
_entity_poly.entity_id
_entity_poly.type
_entity_poly.pdbx_seq_one_letter_code
_entity_poly.pdbx_strand_id
1 'polypeptide(L)'
;MLRIGQVEATATQDGKYTDGSVAGGIAATRLRAAAFNAMQEELAHIVESAGLTLDINDMTQVLKAIQKLTLSRTNPFADIKSDGAAAISTALTNLGLQYSISEPDTETVVYTLPGGYKLMAFNRLVNNSTTVGTGVTTPITFPQAFPSRLIAAFATKKNYVQAAVSCENQSLTGFDAVVTLITTIAGGITSTRAMFFAIGK
;
A
#
# COMPACT_ATOMS: atom_id res chain seq x y z
N MET A 1 35.29 -4.31 10.30
CA MET A 1 36.38 -3.35 9.98
C MET A 1 37.44 -3.36 11.08
N LEU A 2 38.73 -3.35 10.72
CA LEU A 2 39.89 -3.40 11.63
C LEU A 2 40.50 -2.00 11.80
N ARG A 3 40.78 -1.57 13.04
CA ARG A 3 41.59 -0.36 13.29
C ARG A 3 43.07 -0.71 13.32
N ILE A 4 43.92 0.18 12.82
CA ILE A 4 45.38 -0.07 12.76
C ILE A 4 45.97 -0.37 14.13
N GLY A 5 45.50 0.22 15.22
CA GLY A 5 45.97 -0.05 16.58
C GLY A 5 45.75 -1.48 17.08
N GLN A 6 44.94 -2.29 16.38
CA GLN A 6 44.75 -3.71 16.71
C GLN A 6 45.88 -4.60 16.15
N VAL A 7 46.64 -4.10 15.20
CA VAL A 7 47.67 -4.86 14.48
C VAL A 7 49.05 -4.17 14.42
N GLU A 8 49.15 -2.91 14.89
CA GLU A 8 50.37 -2.12 14.85
C GLU A 8 50.56 -1.30 16.14
N ALA A 9 51.62 -1.59 16.86
CA ALA A 9 51.91 -0.96 18.14
C ALA A 9 52.33 0.52 18.04
N THR A 10 52.73 1.00 16.86
CA THR A 10 53.07 2.42 16.62
C THR A 10 51.87 3.29 16.29
N ALA A 11 50.65 2.72 16.34
CA ALA A 11 49.42 3.49 16.22
C ALA A 11 49.21 4.41 17.44
N THR A 12 48.38 5.44 17.27
CA THR A 12 47.97 6.31 18.38
C THR A 12 47.17 5.51 19.44
N GLN A 13 47.07 6.04 20.65
CA GLN A 13 46.35 5.40 21.74
C GLN A 13 44.84 5.14 21.37
N ASP A 14 44.26 5.97 20.53
CA ASP A 14 42.91 5.80 19.98
C ASP A 14 42.85 4.91 18.73
N GLY A 15 43.96 4.25 18.38
CA GLY A 15 44.05 3.25 17.32
C GLY A 15 44.06 3.80 15.90
N LYS A 16 44.53 5.05 15.72
CA LYS A 16 44.63 5.71 14.42
C LYS A 16 46.09 5.72 13.89
N TYR A 17 46.24 6.00 12.61
CA TYR A 17 47.54 6.31 12.00
C TYR A 17 48.07 7.66 12.48
N THR A 18 49.37 7.78 12.61
CA THR A 18 50.08 9.03 12.86
C THR A 18 51.32 9.13 11.98
N ASP A 19 51.63 10.33 11.52
CA ASP A 19 52.89 10.61 10.80
C ASP A 19 54.11 10.63 11.75
N GLY A 20 53.85 10.52 13.06
CA GLY A 20 54.84 10.61 14.08
C GLY A 20 55.32 12.05 14.35
N SER A 21 56.34 12.18 15.20
CA SER A 21 57.03 13.45 15.48
C SER A 21 58.43 13.18 15.89
N VAL A 22 59.38 13.57 15.07
CA VAL A 22 60.82 13.40 15.38
C VAL A 22 61.20 14.18 16.63
N ALA A 23 60.70 15.43 16.75
CA ALA A 23 60.95 16.27 17.92
C ALA A 23 60.35 15.72 19.22
N GLY A 24 59.23 15.00 19.11
CA GLY A 24 58.50 14.36 20.21
C GLY A 24 58.92 12.92 20.48
N GLY A 25 59.88 12.36 19.70
CA GLY A 25 60.26 10.97 19.81
C GLY A 25 59.18 9.96 19.45
N ILE A 26 58.15 10.39 18.69
CA ILE A 26 57.01 9.57 18.31
C ILE A 26 57.25 8.96 16.92
N ALA A 27 57.22 7.62 16.82
CA ALA A 27 57.37 6.94 15.54
C ALA A 27 56.10 7.06 14.70
N ALA A 28 56.24 7.15 13.36
CA ALA A 28 55.12 7.05 12.43
C ALA A 28 54.50 5.66 12.47
N THR A 29 53.20 5.56 12.28
CA THR A 29 52.49 4.28 12.22
C THR A 29 52.88 3.54 10.95
N ARG A 30 53.29 2.29 11.09
CA ARG A 30 53.59 1.42 9.94
C ARG A 30 52.33 0.93 9.28
N LEU A 31 52.34 0.86 7.95
CA LEU A 31 51.28 0.23 7.19
C LEU A 31 51.36 -1.28 7.35
N ARG A 32 50.25 -1.90 7.74
CA ARG A 32 50.13 -3.35 7.88
C ARG A 32 49.19 -3.92 6.83
N ALA A 33 49.59 -5.01 6.17
CA ALA A 33 48.78 -5.72 5.19
C ALA A 33 47.41 -6.11 5.77
N ALA A 34 47.36 -6.55 7.03
CA ALA A 34 46.14 -6.92 7.69
C ALA A 34 45.10 -5.77 7.74
N ALA A 35 45.53 -4.52 7.94
CA ALA A 35 44.62 -3.37 7.97
C ALA A 35 44.08 -3.03 6.57
N PHE A 36 44.93 -3.11 5.54
CA PHE A 36 44.54 -2.90 4.15
C PHE A 36 43.61 -4.00 3.65
N ASN A 37 43.95 -5.27 3.91
CA ASN A 37 43.11 -6.40 3.54
C ASN A 37 41.74 -6.29 4.19
N ALA A 38 41.65 -5.90 5.47
CA ALA A 38 40.39 -5.70 6.13
C ALA A 38 39.51 -4.62 5.45
N MET A 39 40.09 -3.52 4.98
CA MET A 39 39.37 -2.49 4.23
C MET A 39 38.94 -2.99 2.85
N GLN A 40 39.79 -3.73 2.14
CA GLN A 40 39.46 -4.31 0.85
C GLN A 40 38.29 -5.29 0.97
N GLU A 41 38.37 -6.20 1.95
CA GLU A 41 37.28 -7.19 2.17
C GLU A 41 35.95 -6.54 2.55
N GLU A 42 35.97 -5.50 3.39
CA GLU A 42 34.72 -4.77 3.71
C GLU A 42 34.07 -4.14 2.46
N LEU A 43 34.89 -3.54 1.58
CA LEU A 43 34.40 -2.95 0.32
C LEU A 43 33.96 -4.04 -0.69
N ALA A 44 34.73 -5.12 -0.78
CA ALA A 44 34.39 -6.27 -1.63
C ALA A 44 33.06 -6.90 -1.21
N HIS A 45 32.88 -7.14 0.09
CA HIS A 45 31.62 -7.70 0.61
C HIS A 45 30.41 -6.82 0.33
N ILE A 46 30.53 -5.48 0.32
CA ILE A 46 29.42 -4.60 -0.09
C ILE A 46 29.03 -4.88 -1.54
N VAL A 47 30.02 -5.01 -2.44
CA VAL A 47 29.80 -5.27 -3.86
C VAL A 47 29.18 -6.65 -4.08
N GLU A 48 29.75 -7.68 -3.45
CA GLU A 48 29.27 -9.06 -3.56
C GLU A 48 27.87 -9.25 -2.95
N SER A 49 27.60 -8.60 -1.81
CA SER A 49 26.27 -8.63 -1.17
C SER A 49 25.16 -8.02 -2.05
N ALA A 50 25.55 -7.09 -2.92
CA ALA A 50 24.66 -6.55 -3.95
C ALA A 50 24.48 -7.52 -5.14
N GLY A 51 25.12 -8.72 -5.14
CA GLY A 51 25.11 -9.65 -6.26
C GLY A 51 25.87 -9.11 -7.47
N LEU A 52 26.89 -8.28 -7.25
CA LEU A 52 27.80 -7.80 -8.28
C LEU A 52 29.14 -8.54 -8.20
N THR A 53 29.74 -8.80 -9.36
CA THR A 53 31.09 -9.40 -9.43
C THR A 53 32.12 -8.29 -9.36
N LEU A 54 33.24 -8.53 -8.63
CA LEU A 54 34.34 -7.60 -8.57
C LEU A 54 34.98 -7.45 -9.96
N ASP A 55 35.18 -6.22 -10.43
CA ASP A 55 35.80 -5.88 -11.71
C ASP A 55 36.90 -4.86 -11.51
N ILE A 56 38.12 -5.22 -11.91
CA ILE A 56 39.29 -4.37 -11.80
C ILE A 56 39.22 -3.07 -12.62
N ASN A 57 38.38 -3.05 -13.65
CA ASN A 57 38.19 -1.90 -14.53
C ASN A 57 37.06 -0.96 -14.09
N ASP A 58 36.26 -1.33 -13.08
CA ASP A 58 35.13 -0.53 -12.61
C ASP A 58 35.41 0.06 -11.21
N MET A 59 35.77 1.33 -11.15
CA MET A 59 36.00 2.08 -9.91
C MET A 59 34.70 2.59 -9.26
N THR A 60 33.55 2.22 -9.79
CA THR A 60 32.22 2.68 -9.29
C THR A 60 31.42 1.57 -8.62
N GLN A 61 32.01 0.38 -8.43
CA GLN A 61 31.30 -0.82 -7.95
C GLN A 61 30.64 -0.62 -6.59
N VAL A 62 31.32 -0.01 -5.62
CA VAL A 62 30.77 0.27 -4.29
C VAL A 62 29.55 1.19 -4.37
N LEU A 63 29.64 2.24 -5.20
CA LEU A 63 28.48 3.15 -5.42
C LEU A 63 27.29 2.40 -6.02
N LYS A 64 27.54 1.57 -7.04
CA LYS A 64 26.49 0.74 -7.65
C LYS A 64 25.87 -0.23 -6.65
N ALA A 65 26.71 -0.85 -5.81
CA ALA A 65 26.27 -1.77 -4.76
C ALA A 65 25.36 -1.04 -3.73
N ILE A 66 25.79 0.12 -3.25
CA ILE A 66 24.99 0.93 -2.33
C ILE A 66 23.65 1.30 -2.96
N GLN A 67 23.64 1.73 -4.22
CA GLN A 67 22.40 2.06 -4.93
C GLN A 67 21.47 0.87 -5.09
N LYS A 68 22.03 -0.34 -5.24
CA LYS A 68 21.24 -1.58 -5.36
C LYS A 68 20.72 -2.10 -4.03
N LEU A 69 21.49 -1.92 -2.94
CA LEU A 69 21.11 -2.37 -1.59
C LEU A 69 20.23 -1.39 -0.84
N THR A 70 20.06 -0.17 -1.35
CA THR A 70 19.27 0.87 -0.69
C THR A 70 18.17 1.39 -1.59
N LEU A 71 17.08 1.92 -0.99
CA LEU A 71 16.02 2.61 -1.74
C LEU A 71 16.57 3.85 -2.43
N SER A 72 16.52 3.88 -3.76
CA SER A 72 16.89 5.04 -4.55
C SER A 72 15.93 6.19 -4.31
N ARG A 73 16.43 7.35 -3.88
CA ARG A 73 15.63 8.56 -3.72
C ARG A 73 15.21 9.18 -5.07
N THR A 74 15.92 8.88 -6.14
CA THR A 74 15.61 9.37 -7.49
C THR A 74 14.41 8.64 -8.09
N ASN A 75 14.26 7.35 -7.78
CA ASN A 75 13.12 6.54 -8.21
C ASN A 75 12.79 5.54 -7.09
N PRO A 76 12.15 6.02 -6.00
CA PRO A 76 11.85 5.18 -4.86
C PRO A 76 10.90 4.04 -5.28
N PHE A 77 11.18 2.83 -4.78
CA PHE A 77 10.41 1.61 -5.06
C PHE A 77 10.47 1.10 -6.51
N ALA A 78 11.41 1.59 -7.34
CA ALA A 78 11.58 1.09 -8.71
C ALA A 78 12.02 -0.38 -8.74
N ASP A 79 12.81 -0.79 -7.78
CA ASP A 79 13.23 -2.17 -7.52
C ASP A 79 12.01 -3.06 -7.22
N ILE A 80 11.16 -2.66 -6.28
CA ILE A 80 9.90 -3.38 -5.96
C ILE A 80 9.02 -3.52 -7.20
N LYS A 81 8.92 -2.45 -8.02
CA LYS A 81 8.18 -2.50 -9.29
C LYS A 81 8.82 -3.48 -10.28
N SER A 82 10.16 -3.51 -10.37
CA SER A 82 10.92 -4.41 -11.23
C SER A 82 10.77 -5.88 -10.81
N ASP A 83 10.67 -6.14 -9.51
CA ASP A 83 10.50 -7.48 -8.96
C ASP A 83 9.08 -8.04 -9.16
N GLY A 84 8.16 -7.22 -9.67
CA GLY A 84 6.85 -7.64 -10.14
C GLY A 84 5.74 -7.61 -9.10
N ALA A 85 4.59 -8.18 -9.49
CA ALA A 85 3.34 -8.06 -8.74
C ALA A 85 3.41 -8.64 -7.31
N ALA A 86 4.15 -9.71 -7.10
CA ALA A 86 4.31 -10.33 -5.78
C ALA A 86 5.07 -9.42 -4.80
N ALA A 87 6.13 -8.77 -5.26
CA ALA A 87 6.90 -7.82 -4.45
C ALA A 87 6.07 -6.58 -4.11
N ILE A 88 5.32 -6.05 -5.09
CA ILE A 88 4.38 -4.93 -4.87
C ILE A 88 3.33 -5.30 -3.81
N SER A 89 2.72 -6.49 -3.92
CA SER A 89 1.72 -6.96 -2.95
C SER A 89 2.31 -7.07 -1.55
N THR A 90 3.52 -7.63 -1.42
CA THR A 90 4.23 -7.76 -0.15
C THR A 90 4.55 -6.39 0.45
N ALA A 91 5.04 -5.45 -0.36
CA ALA A 91 5.32 -4.09 0.09
C ALA A 91 4.06 -3.37 0.59
N LEU A 92 2.95 -3.47 -0.15
CA LEU A 92 1.65 -2.90 0.27
C LEU A 92 1.15 -3.53 1.57
N THR A 93 1.36 -4.85 1.75
CA THR A 93 1.02 -5.55 3.01
C THR A 93 1.81 -4.99 4.17
N ASN A 94 3.13 -4.90 4.04
CA ASN A 94 4.03 -4.42 5.08
C ASN A 94 3.76 -2.96 5.47
N LEU A 95 3.28 -2.16 4.52
CA LEU A 95 2.89 -0.76 4.75
C LEU A 95 1.45 -0.60 5.26
N GLY A 96 0.66 -1.67 5.33
CA GLY A 96 -0.75 -1.60 5.68
C GLY A 96 -1.62 -0.88 4.63
N LEU A 97 -1.15 -0.82 3.39
CA LEU A 97 -1.81 -0.12 2.27
C LEU A 97 -2.52 -1.08 1.31
N GLN A 98 -2.73 -2.31 1.70
CA GLN A 98 -3.46 -3.27 0.88
C GLN A 98 -4.88 -2.79 0.60
N TYR A 99 -5.29 -3.00 -0.63
CA TYR A 99 -6.67 -2.86 -1.07
C TYR A 99 -7.09 -4.08 -1.88
N SER A 100 -8.39 -4.31 -1.99
CA SER A 100 -8.92 -5.31 -2.89
C SER A 100 -10.18 -4.79 -3.60
N ILE A 101 -10.42 -5.31 -4.78
CA ILE A 101 -11.62 -5.03 -5.57
C ILE A 101 -12.31 -6.35 -5.83
N SER A 102 -13.61 -6.40 -5.59
CA SER A 102 -14.46 -7.55 -5.88
C SER A 102 -15.60 -7.11 -6.77
N GLU A 103 -15.78 -7.76 -7.89
CA GLU A 103 -16.84 -7.52 -8.87
C GLU A 103 -17.61 -8.84 -9.06
N PRO A 104 -18.50 -9.23 -8.12
CA PRO A 104 -19.20 -10.50 -8.17
C PRO A 104 -20.19 -10.61 -9.34
N ASP A 105 -20.63 -9.49 -9.86
CA ASP A 105 -21.48 -9.37 -11.04
C ASP A 105 -21.25 -8.03 -11.77
N THR A 106 -21.86 -7.85 -12.95
CA THR A 106 -21.68 -6.65 -13.79
C THR A 106 -22.31 -5.38 -13.19
N GLU A 107 -23.04 -5.50 -12.11
CA GLU A 107 -23.77 -4.39 -11.46
C GLU A 107 -23.31 -4.14 -10.02
N THR A 108 -22.19 -4.77 -9.60
CA THR A 108 -21.71 -4.70 -8.23
C THR A 108 -20.20 -4.54 -8.21
N VAL A 109 -19.74 -3.54 -7.50
CA VAL A 109 -18.31 -3.39 -7.16
C VAL A 109 -18.16 -3.13 -5.68
N VAL A 110 -17.19 -3.81 -5.08
CA VAL A 110 -16.82 -3.66 -3.67
C VAL A 110 -15.33 -3.36 -3.59
N TYR A 111 -14.99 -2.20 -3.09
CA TYR A 111 -13.62 -1.84 -2.72
C TYR A 111 -13.41 -2.10 -1.23
N THR A 112 -12.37 -2.85 -0.90
CA THR A 112 -11.84 -2.91 0.45
C THR A 112 -10.58 -2.06 0.49
N LEU A 113 -10.58 -1.03 1.32
CA LEU A 113 -9.53 -0.02 1.43
C LEU A 113 -8.62 -0.32 2.62
N PRO A 114 -7.44 0.31 2.69
CA PRO A 114 -6.58 0.24 3.87
C PRO A 114 -7.35 0.56 5.14
N GLY A 115 -7.03 -0.18 6.22
CA GLY A 115 -7.73 -0.05 7.49
C GLY A 115 -9.09 -0.76 7.54
N GLY A 116 -9.43 -1.56 6.52
CA GLY A 116 -10.64 -2.39 6.49
C GLY A 116 -11.93 -1.65 6.14
N TYR A 117 -11.84 -0.43 5.66
CA TYR A 117 -13.00 0.29 5.13
C TYR A 117 -13.48 -0.37 3.85
N LYS A 118 -14.81 -0.44 3.70
CA LYS A 118 -15.46 -0.92 2.47
C LYS A 118 -16.28 0.19 1.84
N LEU A 119 -16.20 0.25 0.51
CA LEU A 119 -17.00 1.13 -0.32
C LEU A 119 -17.67 0.24 -1.37
N MET A 120 -19.00 0.30 -1.43
CA MET A 120 -19.80 -0.55 -2.30
C MET A 120 -20.66 0.31 -3.20
N ALA A 121 -20.65 0.00 -4.51
CA ALA A 121 -21.60 0.52 -5.47
C ALA A 121 -22.28 -0.65 -6.16
N PHE A 122 -23.61 -0.67 -6.14
CA PHE A 122 -24.37 -1.79 -6.69
C PHE A 122 -25.77 -1.39 -7.11
N ASN A 123 -26.34 -2.12 -8.07
CA ASN A 123 -27.70 -1.94 -8.53
C ASN A 123 -28.57 -3.10 -8.04
N ARG A 124 -29.79 -2.79 -7.64
CA ARG A 124 -30.79 -3.82 -7.33
C ARG A 124 -32.16 -3.41 -7.84
N LEU A 125 -33.01 -4.40 -8.12
CA LEU A 125 -34.38 -4.19 -8.40
C LEU A 125 -35.13 -3.87 -7.11
N VAL A 126 -35.91 -2.83 -7.12
CA VAL A 126 -36.78 -2.42 -6.00
C VAL A 126 -38.22 -2.29 -6.45
N ASN A 127 -39.15 -2.53 -5.54
CA ASN A 127 -40.55 -2.38 -5.81
C ASN A 127 -40.95 -0.90 -5.85
N ASN A 128 -41.78 -0.52 -6.80
CA ASN A 128 -42.38 0.81 -6.85
C ASN A 128 -43.72 0.83 -6.11
N SER A 129 -44.02 1.95 -5.46
CA SER A 129 -45.39 2.23 -5.04
C SER A 129 -46.27 2.48 -6.26
N THR A 130 -47.51 2.13 -6.16
CA THR A 130 -48.56 2.48 -7.15
C THR A 130 -49.36 3.70 -6.72
N THR A 131 -49.15 4.19 -5.51
CA THR A 131 -49.86 5.32 -4.91
C THR A 131 -48.90 6.43 -4.57
N VAL A 132 -49.16 7.65 -5.02
CA VAL A 132 -48.36 8.84 -4.70
C VAL A 132 -48.32 9.07 -3.19
N GLY A 133 -47.18 9.37 -2.65
CA GLY A 133 -46.96 9.63 -1.22
C GLY A 133 -46.92 8.39 -0.33
N THR A 134 -47.15 7.18 -0.89
CA THR A 134 -47.08 5.92 -0.13
C THR A 134 -45.77 5.19 -0.44
N GLY A 135 -44.98 4.86 0.57
CA GLY A 135 -43.74 4.11 0.44
C GLY A 135 -43.97 2.61 0.28
N VAL A 136 -43.18 1.95 -0.57
CA VAL A 136 -43.10 0.49 -0.67
C VAL A 136 -41.68 0.05 -0.34
N THR A 137 -41.56 -0.87 0.61
CA THR A 137 -40.30 -1.38 1.12
C THR A 137 -39.80 -2.57 0.31
N THR A 138 -38.51 -2.58 0.01
CA THR A 138 -37.78 -3.71 -0.55
C THR A 138 -36.54 -3.97 0.30
N PRO A 139 -36.40 -5.12 0.98
CA PRO A 139 -35.18 -5.46 1.71
C PRO A 139 -33.99 -5.60 0.76
N ILE A 140 -32.90 -4.95 1.09
CA ILE A 140 -31.63 -4.98 0.33
C ILE A 140 -30.51 -5.53 1.20
N THR A 141 -29.87 -6.58 0.73
CA THR A 141 -28.64 -7.12 1.35
C THR A 141 -27.43 -6.49 0.69
N PHE A 142 -26.46 -6.05 1.50
CA PHE A 142 -25.17 -5.58 0.97
C PHE A 142 -24.45 -6.70 0.24
N PRO A 143 -23.70 -6.40 -0.83
CA PRO A 143 -22.85 -7.39 -1.51
C PRO A 143 -21.85 -8.09 -0.57
N GLN A 144 -21.39 -7.36 0.43
CA GLN A 144 -20.60 -7.88 1.55
C GLN A 144 -21.03 -7.17 2.84
N ALA A 145 -21.10 -7.90 3.94
CA ALA A 145 -21.39 -7.30 5.24
C ALA A 145 -20.26 -6.35 5.68
N PHE A 146 -20.62 -5.32 6.41
CA PHE A 146 -19.68 -4.48 7.12
C PHE A 146 -19.25 -5.15 8.44
N PRO A 147 -17.96 -5.26 8.74
CA PRO A 147 -17.52 -6.01 9.93
C PRO A 147 -17.81 -5.30 11.26
N SER A 148 -17.87 -3.98 11.30
CA SER A 148 -18.03 -3.25 12.56
C SER A 148 -19.05 -2.12 12.53
N ARG A 149 -19.14 -1.35 11.45
CA ARG A 149 -20.09 -0.24 11.35
C ARG A 149 -20.42 0.13 9.92
N LEU A 150 -21.65 0.49 9.68
CA LEU A 150 -22.07 1.23 8.51
C LEU A 150 -21.93 2.74 8.81
N ILE A 151 -21.36 3.49 7.88
CA ILE A 151 -21.22 4.96 8.01
C ILE A 151 -22.37 5.64 7.26
N ALA A 152 -22.61 5.20 6.02
CA ALA A 152 -23.68 5.76 5.20
C ALA A 152 -24.11 4.74 4.15
N ALA A 153 -25.41 4.75 3.83
CA ALA A 153 -25.97 4.15 2.63
C ALA A 153 -26.96 5.12 2.02
N PHE A 154 -26.89 5.30 0.70
CA PHE A 154 -27.81 6.14 -0.03
C PHE A 154 -28.12 5.54 -1.39
N ALA A 155 -29.21 6.00 -1.98
CA ALA A 155 -29.75 5.44 -3.20
C ALA A 155 -30.19 6.53 -4.18
N THR A 156 -30.16 6.18 -5.45
CA THR A 156 -30.82 6.94 -6.51
C THR A 156 -31.45 6.01 -7.52
N LYS A 157 -32.48 6.47 -8.20
CA LYS A 157 -33.13 5.68 -9.25
C LYS A 157 -32.37 5.74 -10.55
N LYS A 158 -32.41 4.64 -11.31
CA LYS A 158 -31.73 4.53 -12.60
C LYS A 158 -32.65 4.88 -13.80
N ASN A 159 -33.93 5.14 -13.55
CA ASN A 159 -34.88 5.50 -14.58
C ASN A 159 -35.57 6.86 -14.28
N TYR A 160 -36.34 7.36 -15.25
CA TYR A 160 -36.98 8.68 -15.15
C TYR A 160 -38.24 8.72 -14.21
N VAL A 161 -38.64 7.60 -13.64
CA VAL A 161 -39.76 7.57 -12.71
C VAL A 161 -39.50 8.52 -11.53
N GLN A 162 -40.41 9.49 -11.35
CA GLN A 162 -40.30 10.46 -10.28
C GLN A 162 -40.70 9.82 -8.95
N ALA A 163 -39.69 9.33 -8.25
CA ALA A 163 -39.85 8.75 -6.93
C ALA A 163 -38.61 9.02 -6.09
N ALA A 164 -38.80 9.22 -4.80
CA ALA A 164 -37.73 9.20 -3.82
C ALA A 164 -37.38 7.74 -3.46
N VAL A 165 -36.13 7.49 -3.17
CA VAL A 165 -35.67 6.24 -2.58
C VAL A 165 -34.92 6.58 -1.31
N SER A 166 -35.37 6.05 -0.17
CA SER A 166 -34.63 6.14 1.11
C SER A 166 -34.04 4.78 1.47
N CYS A 167 -33.01 4.81 2.30
CA CYS A 167 -32.36 3.62 2.87
C CYS A 167 -32.66 3.63 4.38
N GLU A 168 -33.64 2.87 4.79
CA GLU A 168 -34.15 2.82 6.17
C GLU A 168 -33.70 1.54 6.89
N ASN A 169 -33.90 1.45 8.19
CA ASN A 169 -33.58 0.27 9.00
C ASN A 169 -32.16 -0.30 8.71
N GLN A 170 -31.17 0.57 8.66
CA GLN A 170 -29.81 0.22 8.29
C GLN A 170 -29.15 -0.69 9.32
N SER A 171 -28.46 -1.72 8.84
CA SER A 171 -27.71 -2.70 9.63
C SER A 171 -26.32 -2.93 9.02
N LEU A 172 -25.53 -3.84 9.59
CA LEU A 172 -24.24 -4.23 9.02
C LEU A 172 -24.37 -5.12 7.78
N THR A 173 -25.54 -5.73 7.55
CA THR A 173 -25.78 -6.70 6.47
C THR A 173 -26.69 -6.18 5.37
N GLY A 174 -27.40 -5.09 5.60
CA GLY A 174 -28.37 -4.55 4.64
C GLY A 174 -29.20 -3.42 5.19
N PHE A 175 -30.24 -3.07 4.47
CA PHE A 175 -31.18 -2.01 4.79
C PHE A 175 -32.50 -2.22 4.05
N ASP A 176 -33.52 -1.43 4.37
CA ASP A 176 -34.76 -1.37 3.65
C ASP A 176 -34.76 -0.21 2.65
N ALA A 177 -34.85 -0.52 1.35
CA ALA A 177 -35.09 0.49 0.33
C ALA A 177 -36.57 0.82 0.27
N VAL A 178 -36.93 2.04 0.63
CA VAL A 178 -38.30 2.51 0.57
C VAL A 178 -38.47 3.44 -0.62
N VAL A 179 -39.33 3.05 -1.56
CA VAL A 179 -39.64 3.82 -2.78
C VAL A 179 -40.96 4.51 -2.64
N THR A 180 -40.97 5.84 -2.67
CA THR A 180 -42.17 6.66 -2.58
C THR A 180 -42.36 7.45 -3.87
N LEU A 181 -43.49 7.28 -4.55
CA LEU A 181 -43.80 8.04 -5.75
C LEU A 181 -44.05 9.53 -5.43
N ILE A 182 -43.50 10.39 -6.25
CA ILE A 182 -43.71 11.85 -6.23
C ILE A 182 -44.85 12.22 -7.19
N THR A 183 -44.97 11.51 -8.33
CA THR A 183 -46.02 11.73 -9.32
C THR A 183 -46.58 10.39 -9.79
N THR A 184 -47.81 10.39 -10.34
CA THR A 184 -48.42 9.19 -10.90
C THR A 184 -47.60 8.64 -12.06
N ILE A 185 -47.50 7.31 -12.11
CA ILE A 185 -46.82 6.60 -13.20
C ILE A 185 -47.89 6.06 -14.15
N ALA A 186 -47.81 6.39 -15.45
CA ALA A 186 -48.58 5.74 -16.47
C ALA A 186 -48.06 4.31 -16.71
N GLY A 187 -48.94 3.31 -16.84
CA GLY A 187 -48.57 1.98 -17.30
C GLY A 187 -48.17 0.96 -16.22
N GLY A 188 -48.42 1.22 -14.94
CA GLY A 188 -48.31 0.17 -13.89
C GLY A 188 -46.87 -0.38 -13.69
N ILE A 189 -45.85 0.46 -13.74
CA ILE A 189 -44.46 0.05 -13.47
C ILE A 189 -44.34 -0.31 -11.98
N THR A 190 -44.37 -1.62 -11.67
CA THR A 190 -44.33 -2.15 -10.30
C THR A 190 -42.93 -2.29 -9.71
N SER A 191 -41.90 -2.22 -10.54
CA SER A 191 -40.51 -2.32 -10.08
C SER A 191 -39.58 -1.44 -10.92
N THR A 192 -38.43 -1.11 -10.36
CA THR A 192 -37.39 -0.32 -11.02
C THR A 192 -36.03 -0.69 -10.48
N ARG A 193 -34.96 -0.39 -11.26
CA ARG A 193 -33.60 -0.47 -10.76
C ARG A 193 -33.25 0.79 -9.98
N ALA A 194 -32.65 0.59 -8.82
CA ALA A 194 -32.02 1.64 -8.04
C ALA A 194 -30.51 1.37 -7.93
N MET A 195 -29.73 2.44 -7.92
CA MET A 195 -28.30 2.43 -7.64
C MET A 195 -28.09 2.75 -6.17
N PHE A 196 -27.28 1.96 -5.53
CA PHE A 196 -26.93 2.10 -4.13
C PHE A 196 -25.44 2.34 -3.98
N PHE A 197 -25.10 3.19 -3.02
CA PHE A 197 -23.75 3.40 -2.58
C PHE A 197 -23.69 3.27 -1.07
N ALA A 198 -22.75 2.50 -0.56
CA ALA A 198 -22.57 2.31 0.87
C ALA A 198 -21.10 2.37 1.26
N ILE A 199 -20.84 2.95 2.42
CA ILE A 199 -19.50 3.03 3.01
C ILE A 199 -19.56 2.67 4.49
N GLY A 200 -18.56 1.91 4.95
CA GLY A 200 -18.47 1.46 6.32
C GLY A 200 -17.15 0.76 6.63
N LYS A 201 -17.06 0.18 7.82
CA LYS A 201 -15.92 -0.59 8.29
C LYS A 201 -16.38 -1.82 9.04
#